data_6d76f1e65507ee28e584d7e2df99af98
#
_entry.id   6d76f1e65507ee28e584d7e2df99af98
#
_cell.length_a   1.000
_cell.length_b   1.000
_cell.length_c   1.000
_cell.angle_alpha   90.00
_cell.angle_beta   90.00
_cell.angle_gamma   90.00
#
_symmetry.space_group_name_H-M   'P 1'
#
loop_
_entity.id
_entity.type
_entity.pdbx_description
1 polymer ?
#
loop_
_entity_poly.entity_id
_entity_poly.type
_entity_poly.pdbx_seq_one_letter_code
_entity_poly.pdbx_strand_id
1 'polypeptide(L)'
;MRKRHALASAEVDDPVYKRKQRYEGFWLRDLLQDLSYAGHPESDVYVRFRSKDGYLPIMPLARAMSGQGLVAIRDLGAPPGKEWAPTLANGALSTPAPSYLVWVSPPGDTEQYPWPYQMVAIELVSSADAVGEAVSGGSMKHGSDLFVQHCLKCHAINGAGGTFGPELNSPCSVTEYWNPGFLSRFIANAGSIRAGTKMPDFRALSGKDIQSIVEYLQFMASHKMAGAMCQSGR
;
A
#
# COMPACT_ATOMS: atom_id res chain seq x y z
N MET A 1 4.71 -18.44 16.11
CA MET A 1 4.73 -17.08 16.71
C MET A 1 4.40 -17.07 18.22
N ARG A 2 3.23 -17.56 18.69
CA ARG A 2 2.84 -17.50 20.12
C ARG A 2 3.85 -18.04 21.14
N LYS A 3 4.76 -18.93 20.73
CA LYS A 3 5.78 -19.50 21.61
C LYS A 3 7.04 -18.63 21.76
N ARG A 4 7.21 -17.61 20.94
CA ARG A 4 8.45 -16.82 20.86
C ARG A 4 8.27 -15.37 21.29
N HIS A 5 7.10 -14.79 21.05
CA HIS A 5 6.80 -13.40 21.40
C HIS A 5 5.63 -13.32 22.38
N ALA A 6 5.71 -12.39 23.32
CA ALA A 6 4.62 -12.12 24.24
C ALA A 6 3.45 -11.44 23.51
N LEU A 7 2.23 -11.84 23.83
CA LEU A 7 1.05 -11.13 23.41
C LEU A 7 0.98 -9.77 24.11
N ALA A 8 0.65 -8.75 23.33
CA ALA A 8 0.43 -7.40 23.80
C ALA A 8 -1.00 -6.95 23.43
N SER A 9 -1.50 -5.94 24.12
CA SER A 9 -2.75 -5.28 23.75
C SER A 9 -2.55 -3.79 23.63
N ALA A 10 -3.27 -3.17 22.68
CA ALA A 10 -3.25 -1.73 22.48
C ALA A 10 -4.63 -1.21 22.11
N GLU A 11 -4.90 0.04 22.52
CA GLU A 11 -6.05 0.83 22.07
C GLU A 11 -5.57 1.81 21.01
N VAL A 12 -6.29 1.91 19.91
CA VAL A 12 -5.97 2.76 18.77
C VAL A 12 -7.20 3.52 18.28
N ASP A 13 -6.99 4.71 17.71
CA ASP A 13 -8.01 5.40 16.93
C ASP A 13 -8.00 4.80 15.51
N ASP A 14 -8.92 3.88 15.25
CA ASP A 14 -8.90 3.07 14.04
C ASP A 14 -9.54 3.80 12.85
N PRO A 15 -8.79 4.06 11.75
CA PRO A 15 -9.29 4.79 10.60
C PRO A 15 -10.33 4.02 9.77
N VAL A 16 -10.32 2.69 9.83
CA VAL A 16 -11.27 1.84 9.10
C VAL A 16 -12.60 1.76 9.85
N TYR A 17 -12.54 1.55 11.17
CA TYR A 17 -13.72 1.51 12.03
C TYR A 17 -14.20 2.91 12.44
N LYS A 18 -13.38 3.96 12.25
CA LYS A 18 -13.64 5.37 12.61
C LYS A 18 -14.02 5.55 14.09
N ARG A 19 -13.39 4.77 14.96
CA ARG A 19 -13.58 4.79 16.40
C ARG A 19 -12.41 4.15 17.13
N LYS A 20 -12.33 4.32 18.43
CA LYS A 20 -11.38 3.58 19.26
C LYS A 20 -11.67 2.08 19.22
N GLN A 21 -10.63 1.30 19.03
CA GLN A 21 -10.63 -0.16 19.04
C GLN A 21 -9.51 -0.67 19.92
N ARG A 22 -9.75 -1.83 20.57
CA ARG A 22 -8.73 -2.52 21.35
C ARG A 22 -8.38 -3.83 20.70
N TYR A 23 -7.10 -4.01 20.42
CA TYR A 23 -6.59 -5.20 19.76
C TYR A 23 -5.60 -5.94 20.63
N GLU A 24 -5.50 -7.25 20.42
CA GLU A 24 -4.45 -8.12 20.95
C GLU A 24 -3.62 -8.67 19.78
N GLY A 25 -2.30 -8.72 19.96
CA GLY A 25 -1.38 -9.16 18.91
C GLY A 25 0.06 -9.13 19.35
N PHE A 26 0.95 -8.91 18.40
CA PHE A 26 2.39 -8.86 18.61
C PHE A 26 2.94 -7.51 18.13
N TRP A 27 3.90 -6.95 18.87
CA TRP A 27 4.57 -5.73 18.40
C TRP A 27 5.31 -6.00 17.09
N LEU A 28 5.10 -5.14 16.10
CA LEU A 28 5.72 -5.26 14.78
C LEU A 28 7.24 -5.31 14.88
N ARG A 29 7.84 -4.43 15.70
CA ARG A 29 9.30 -4.39 15.90
C ARG A 29 9.86 -5.72 16.40
N ASP A 30 9.14 -6.42 17.29
CA ASP A 30 9.61 -7.68 17.85
C ASP A 30 9.56 -8.80 16.78
N LEU A 31 8.58 -8.77 15.90
CA LEU A 31 8.49 -9.68 14.75
C LEU A 31 9.58 -9.39 13.72
N LEU A 32 9.89 -8.11 13.46
CA LEU A 32 10.92 -7.72 12.50
C LEU A 32 12.34 -8.08 12.96
N GLN A 33 12.61 -8.08 14.27
CA GLN A 33 13.90 -8.51 14.82
C GLN A 33 14.23 -9.98 14.51
N ASP A 34 13.23 -10.80 14.27
CA ASP A 34 13.40 -12.20 13.89
C ASP A 34 13.70 -12.40 12.40
N LEU A 35 13.50 -11.38 11.60
CA LEU A 35 13.76 -11.40 10.17
C LEU A 35 15.19 -10.88 9.92
N SER A 36 15.92 -11.57 9.07
CA SER A 36 17.23 -11.13 8.62
C SER A 36 17.19 -10.79 7.14
N TYR A 37 17.81 -9.68 6.77
CA TYR A 37 17.99 -9.29 5.38
C TYR A 37 19.50 -9.14 5.12
N ALA A 38 20.11 -10.20 4.62
CA ALA A 38 21.55 -10.26 4.40
C ALA A 38 21.94 -9.48 3.13
N GLY A 39 23.06 -8.75 3.20
CA GLY A 39 23.71 -8.17 2.03
C GLY A 39 23.28 -6.74 1.66
N HIS A 40 22.38 -6.13 2.42
CA HIS A 40 21.97 -4.74 2.19
C HIS A 40 22.13 -3.88 3.45
N PRO A 41 22.52 -2.61 3.32
CA PRO A 41 22.49 -1.67 4.45
C PRO A 41 21.05 -1.46 4.91
N GLU A 42 20.84 -1.26 6.22
CA GLU A 42 19.51 -1.06 6.79
C GLU A 42 18.74 0.10 6.13
N SER A 43 19.46 1.12 5.68
CA SER A 43 18.89 2.28 4.96
C SER A 43 18.24 1.92 3.61
N ASP A 44 18.59 0.76 3.04
CA ASP A 44 18.05 0.25 1.77
C ASP A 44 16.99 -0.84 1.97
N VAL A 45 16.59 -1.11 3.21
CA VAL A 45 15.62 -2.15 3.52
C VAL A 45 14.25 -1.55 3.80
N TYR A 46 13.25 -2.13 3.16
CA TYR A 46 11.83 -1.80 3.34
C TYR A 46 11.08 -3.00 3.93
N VAL A 47 10.05 -2.69 4.69
CA VAL A 47 9.04 -3.67 5.10
C VAL A 47 7.88 -3.58 4.12
N ARG A 48 7.54 -4.71 3.53
CA ARG A 48 6.40 -4.87 2.63
C ARG A 48 5.32 -5.69 3.33
N PHE A 49 4.12 -5.18 3.35
CA PHE A 49 2.96 -5.84 3.93
C PHE A 49 2.02 -6.30 2.82
N ARG A 50 1.66 -7.57 2.83
CA ARG A 50 0.77 -8.15 1.82
C ARG A 50 -0.61 -8.40 2.42
N SER A 51 -1.65 -7.86 1.81
CA SER A 51 -3.05 -8.12 2.14
C SER A 51 -3.72 -9.07 1.15
N LYS A 52 -4.81 -9.72 1.58
CA LYS A 52 -5.56 -10.67 0.74
C LYS A 52 -6.14 -10.05 -0.52
N ASP A 53 -6.52 -8.78 -0.46
CA ASP A 53 -7.13 -8.04 -1.56
C ASP A 53 -6.12 -7.48 -2.55
N GLY A 54 -4.82 -7.75 -2.35
CA GLY A 54 -3.74 -7.26 -3.20
C GLY A 54 -3.19 -5.89 -2.81
N TYR A 55 -3.68 -5.26 -1.72
CA TYR A 55 -3.05 -4.07 -1.15
C TYR A 55 -1.64 -4.43 -0.63
N LEU A 56 -0.62 -3.70 -1.07
CA LEU A 56 0.79 -4.04 -0.88
C LEU A 56 1.63 -2.83 -0.43
N PRO A 57 1.33 -2.21 0.70
CA PRO A 57 2.09 -1.06 1.14
C PRO A 57 3.51 -1.44 1.56
N ILE A 58 4.42 -0.50 1.35
CA ILE A 58 5.81 -0.56 1.78
C ILE A 58 6.13 0.61 2.70
N MET A 59 7.08 0.42 3.59
CA MET A 59 7.65 1.51 4.39
C MET A 59 9.10 1.22 4.75
N PRO A 60 9.95 2.26 4.95
CA PRO A 60 11.33 2.05 5.41
C PRO A 60 11.40 1.23 6.70
N LEU A 61 12.32 0.27 6.79
CA LEU A 61 12.51 -0.56 7.99
C LEU A 61 12.71 0.29 9.25
N ALA A 62 13.53 1.32 9.19
CA ALA A 62 13.77 2.23 10.32
C ALA A 62 12.47 2.86 10.86
N ARG A 63 11.52 3.22 9.97
CA ARG A 63 10.22 3.76 10.38
C ARG A 63 9.34 2.67 11.01
N ALA A 64 9.33 1.47 10.47
CA ALA A 64 8.60 0.33 11.03
C ALA A 64 9.11 -0.03 12.43
N MET A 65 10.43 0.03 12.64
CA MET A 65 11.08 -0.26 13.92
C MET A 65 10.85 0.82 14.97
N SER A 66 10.81 2.10 14.58
CA SER A 66 10.59 3.23 15.50
C SER A 66 9.12 3.44 15.85
N GLY A 67 8.20 2.99 15.00
CA GLY A 67 6.76 3.13 15.21
C GLY A 67 6.20 2.13 16.23
N GLN A 68 5.07 2.48 16.83
CA GLN A 68 4.33 1.58 17.73
C GLN A 68 3.27 0.79 16.93
N GLY A 69 3.74 -0.05 16.01
CA GLY A 69 2.89 -0.95 15.24
C GLY A 69 2.56 -2.23 16.01
N LEU A 70 1.28 -2.61 16.05
CA LEU A 70 0.81 -3.89 16.59
C LEU A 70 0.23 -4.72 15.43
N VAL A 71 0.76 -5.89 15.21
CA VAL A 71 0.17 -6.90 14.33
C VAL A 71 -0.94 -7.59 15.11
N ALA A 72 -2.13 -7.06 14.99
CA ALA A 72 -3.32 -7.55 15.66
C ALA A 72 -3.76 -8.90 15.08
N ILE A 73 -4.13 -9.82 15.96
CA ILE A 73 -4.67 -11.13 15.62
C ILE A 73 -6.08 -11.33 16.18
N ARG A 74 -6.53 -10.40 17.02
CA ARG A 74 -7.87 -10.43 17.64
C ARG A 74 -8.31 -9.01 18.03
N ASP A 75 -9.60 -8.73 17.85
CA ASP A 75 -10.28 -7.56 18.37
C ASP A 75 -10.87 -7.89 19.74
N LEU A 76 -10.42 -7.18 20.79
CA LEU A 76 -10.90 -7.38 22.16
C LEU A 76 -12.32 -6.82 22.40
N GLY A 77 -12.83 -6.02 21.45
CA GLY A 77 -14.21 -5.51 21.43
C GLY A 77 -15.14 -6.34 20.53
N ALA A 78 -14.68 -7.47 19.99
CA ALA A 78 -15.50 -8.32 19.13
C ALA A 78 -16.70 -8.92 19.88
N PRO A 79 -17.81 -9.19 19.18
CA PRO A 79 -18.97 -9.87 19.76
C PRO A 79 -18.60 -11.24 20.36
N PRO A 80 -19.34 -11.73 21.37
CA PRO A 80 -19.08 -13.03 21.98
C PRO A 80 -18.93 -14.15 20.94
N GLY A 81 -17.89 -14.96 21.06
CA GLY A 81 -17.59 -16.07 20.15
C GLY A 81 -16.97 -15.65 18.81
N LYS A 82 -16.64 -14.39 18.61
CA LYS A 82 -15.93 -13.87 17.42
C LYS A 82 -14.54 -13.39 17.81
N GLU A 83 -13.58 -13.59 16.91
CA GLU A 83 -12.24 -13.02 17.06
C GLU A 83 -12.17 -11.57 16.54
N TRP A 84 -13.11 -11.17 15.68
CA TRP A 84 -13.13 -9.88 15.01
C TRP A 84 -14.54 -9.32 14.93
N ALA A 85 -14.68 -8.03 15.21
CA ALA A 85 -15.90 -7.30 14.88
C ALA A 85 -15.97 -7.08 13.36
N PRO A 86 -17.11 -7.35 12.72
CA PRO A 86 -17.26 -7.04 11.29
C PRO A 86 -17.39 -5.52 11.08
N THR A 87 -16.90 -5.04 9.95
CA THR A 87 -17.14 -3.68 9.49
C THR A 87 -17.60 -3.68 8.03
N LEU A 88 -18.26 -2.60 7.62
CA LEU A 88 -18.60 -2.41 6.21
C LEU A 88 -17.36 -1.92 5.46
N ALA A 89 -16.71 -2.85 4.77
CA ALA A 89 -15.66 -2.53 3.82
C ALA A 89 -16.21 -2.66 2.41
N ASN A 90 -16.22 -1.55 1.66
CA ASN A 90 -16.67 -1.53 0.26
C ASN A 90 -18.11 -2.03 0.03
N GLY A 91 -19.02 -1.72 0.97
CA GLY A 91 -20.42 -2.14 0.88
C GLY A 91 -20.72 -3.59 1.26
N ALA A 92 -19.70 -4.35 1.68
CA ALA A 92 -19.84 -5.70 2.19
C ALA A 92 -19.33 -5.82 3.63
N LEU A 93 -19.91 -6.71 4.42
CA LEU A 93 -19.38 -7.05 5.74
C LEU A 93 -18.06 -7.78 5.58
N SER A 94 -17.03 -7.28 6.23
CA SER A 94 -15.67 -7.82 6.21
C SER A 94 -15.05 -7.80 7.60
N THR A 95 -14.04 -8.64 7.82
CA THR A 95 -13.25 -8.67 9.05
C THR A 95 -11.77 -8.58 8.70
N PRO A 96 -10.91 -8.11 9.63
CA PRO A 96 -9.46 -8.02 9.41
C PRO A 96 -8.73 -9.38 9.38
N ALA A 97 -9.43 -10.49 9.54
CA ALA A 97 -8.78 -11.81 9.58
C ALA A 97 -7.93 -12.11 8.32
N PRO A 98 -6.73 -12.67 8.46
CA PRO A 98 -6.17 -13.30 9.67
C PRO A 98 -5.45 -12.33 10.60
N SER A 99 -5.00 -11.17 10.11
CA SER A 99 -4.30 -10.16 10.91
C SER A 99 -4.47 -8.76 10.34
N TYR A 100 -4.18 -7.77 11.17
CA TYR A 100 -4.32 -6.36 10.86
C TYR A 100 -3.17 -5.58 11.49
N LEU A 101 -2.43 -4.80 10.72
CA LEU A 101 -1.45 -3.89 11.28
C LEU A 101 -2.14 -2.61 11.72
N VAL A 102 -2.04 -2.31 13.00
CA VAL A 102 -2.57 -1.09 13.62
C VAL A 102 -1.44 -0.30 14.27
N TRP A 103 -1.63 1.01 14.43
CA TRP A 103 -0.61 1.90 14.99
C TRP A 103 -1.14 2.66 16.21
N VAL A 104 -0.34 2.68 17.27
CA VAL A 104 -0.63 3.45 18.48
C VAL A 104 -0.05 4.85 18.28
N SER A 105 -0.92 5.85 18.13
CA SER A 105 -0.54 7.27 17.99
C SER A 105 0.61 7.49 16.99
N PRO A 106 0.45 7.08 15.72
CA PRO A 106 1.52 7.24 14.73
C PRO A 106 1.86 8.72 14.54
N PRO A 107 3.15 9.09 14.39
CA PRO A 107 3.55 10.48 14.22
C PRO A 107 3.29 11.03 12.81
N GLY A 108 2.61 10.29 11.96
CA GLY A 108 2.26 10.65 10.58
C GLY A 108 0.91 10.08 10.18
N ASP A 109 0.53 10.34 8.96
CA ASP A 109 -0.74 9.91 8.37
C ASP A 109 -0.73 8.44 7.90
N THR A 110 -1.85 7.99 7.32
CA THR A 110 -2.01 6.63 6.79
C THR A 110 -1.18 6.36 5.53
N GLU A 111 -0.60 7.38 4.90
CA GLU A 111 0.35 7.23 3.81
C GLU A 111 1.72 6.80 4.34
N GLN A 112 2.14 7.41 5.44
CA GLN A 112 3.42 7.11 6.09
C GLN A 112 3.35 5.89 6.99
N TYR A 113 2.20 5.65 7.63
CA TYR A 113 1.90 4.53 8.53
C TYR A 113 0.69 3.77 7.98
N PRO A 114 0.90 2.85 7.02
CA PRO A 114 -0.21 2.13 6.38
C PRO A 114 -0.88 1.15 7.35
N TRP A 115 -2.18 0.96 7.16
CA TRP A 115 -3.03 0.07 7.93
C TRP A 115 -3.49 -1.12 7.07
N PRO A 116 -2.61 -2.08 6.74
CA PRO A 116 -2.96 -3.21 5.88
C PRO A 116 -3.96 -4.12 6.57
N TYR A 117 -5.19 -4.06 6.08
CA TYR A 117 -6.33 -4.87 6.50
C TYR A 117 -6.25 -6.25 5.85
N GLN A 118 -6.64 -7.32 6.54
CA GLN A 118 -6.49 -8.70 6.08
C GLN A 118 -5.05 -9.06 5.67
N MET A 119 -4.10 -8.62 6.46
CA MET A 119 -2.69 -8.85 6.19
C MET A 119 -2.34 -10.34 6.32
N VAL A 120 -1.61 -10.87 5.34
CA VAL A 120 -1.23 -12.29 5.26
C VAL A 120 0.28 -12.52 5.31
N ALA A 121 1.09 -11.48 5.03
CA ALA A 121 2.54 -11.60 5.09
C ALA A 121 3.21 -10.26 5.43
N ILE A 122 4.38 -10.37 6.05
CA ILE A 122 5.35 -9.29 6.30
C ILE A 122 6.67 -9.76 5.69
N GLU A 123 7.24 -8.95 4.81
CA GLU A 123 8.45 -9.28 4.05
C GLU A 123 9.46 -8.16 4.20
N LEU A 124 10.76 -8.51 4.31
CA LEU A 124 11.83 -7.54 4.13
C LEU A 124 12.29 -7.59 2.67
N VAL A 125 12.43 -6.43 2.06
CA VAL A 125 12.82 -6.29 0.65
C VAL A 125 13.81 -5.15 0.49
N SER A 126 14.67 -5.21 -0.55
CA SER A 126 15.49 -4.05 -0.92
C SER A 126 14.61 -2.92 -1.48
N SER A 127 15.14 -1.71 -1.55
CA SER A 127 14.47 -0.61 -2.23
C SER A 127 14.17 -0.95 -3.69
N ALA A 128 15.10 -1.61 -4.38
CA ALA A 128 14.94 -2.04 -5.77
C ALA A 128 13.80 -3.07 -5.92
N ASP A 129 13.74 -4.09 -5.04
CA ASP A 129 12.66 -5.09 -5.06
C ASP A 129 11.31 -4.53 -4.59
N ALA A 130 11.35 -3.50 -3.73
CA ALA A 130 10.15 -2.85 -3.21
C ALA A 130 9.41 -2.07 -4.28
N VAL A 131 10.16 -1.38 -5.15
CA VAL A 131 9.62 -0.45 -6.14
C VAL A 131 9.79 -0.93 -7.59
N GLY A 132 10.43 -2.10 -7.78
CA GLY A 132 10.81 -2.60 -9.10
C GLY A 132 11.94 -1.76 -9.69
N GLU A 133 12.18 -1.88 -10.99
CA GLU A 133 13.08 -1.00 -11.72
C GLU A 133 12.45 0.40 -11.83
N ALA A 134 12.37 1.10 -10.69
CA ALA A 134 11.99 2.49 -10.69
C ALA A 134 13.02 3.25 -11.53
N VAL A 135 12.55 3.95 -12.54
CA VAL A 135 13.39 4.76 -13.39
C VAL A 135 14.05 5.84 -12.53
N SER A 136 15.27 5.57 -12.13
CA SER A 136 16.10 6.54 -11.42
C SER A 136 16.70 7.48 -12.47
N GLY A 137 16.29 8.73 -12.48
CA GLY A 137 17.00 9.76 -13.23
C GLY A 137 16.16 10.89 -13.82
N GLY A 138 16.69 12.08 -13.76
CA GLY A 138 16.20 13.26 -14.46
C GLY A 138 14.82 13.75 -14.04
N SER A 139 14.10 14.33 -14.99
CA SER A 139 12.75 14.88 -14.77
C SER A 139 11.70 13.86 -14.35
N MET A 140 11.94 12.57 -14.62
CA MET A 140 11.02 11.48 -14.27
C MET A 140 11.12 11.06 -12.80
N LYS A 141 12.22 11.39 -12.11
CA LYS A 141 12.42 10.97 -10.71
C LYS A 141 11.31 11.46 -9.79
N HIS A 142 10.90 12.71 -9.89
CA HIS A 142 9.84 13.26 -9.06
C HIS A 142 8.51 12.52 -9.27
N GLY A 143 8.12 12.28 -10.51
CA GLY A 143 6.91 11.51 -10.84
C GLY A 143 6.98 10.06 -10.38
N SER A 144 8.14 9.42 -10.51
CA SER A 144 8.41 8.08 -10.00
C SER A 144 8.30 8.01 -8.47
N ASP A 145 8.93 8.96 -7.75
CA ASP A 145 8.86 9.01 -6.28
C ASP A 145 7.41 9.17 -5.79
N LEU A 146 6.65 10.06 -6.42
CA LEU A 146 5.23 10.24 -6.12
C LEU A 146 4.39 9.00 -6.44
N PHE A 147 4.68 8.32 -7.55
CA PHE A 147 4.01 7.07 -7.91
C PHE A 147 4.27 5.98 -6.87
N VAL A 148 5.51 5.80 -6.46
CA VAL A 148 5.90 4.85 -5.41
C VAL A 148 5.18 5.16 -4.11
N GLN A 149 5.16 6.42 -3.71
CA GLN A 149 4.54 6.85 -2.46
C GLN A 149 3.03 6.65 -2.43
N HIS A 150 2.34 7.00 -3.52
CA HIS A 150 0.88 7.12 -3.51
C HIS A 150 0.16 5.99 -4.28
N CYS A 151 0.75 5.46 -5.33
CA CYS A 151 0.07 4.59 -6.29
C CYS A 151 0.47 3.12 -6.18
N LEU A 152 1.78 2.82 -5.96
CA LEU A 152 2.36 1.49 -6.04
C LEU A 152 1.75 0.49 -5.05
N LYS A 153 1.28 0.97 -3.90
CA LYS A 153 0.62 0.13 -2.89
C LYS A 153 -0.68 -0.53 -3.37
N CYS A 154 -1.33 0.08 -4.38
CA CYS A 154 -2.58 -0.42 -4.95
C CYS A 154 -2.43 -0.89 -6.39
N HIS A 155 -1.56 -0.25 -7.17
CA HIS A 155 -1.34 -0.52 -8.59
C HIS A 155 0.01 -1.18 -8.83
N ALA A 156 0.07 -2.07 -9.80
CA ALA A 156 1.34 -2.52 -10.35
C ALA A 156 1.72 -1.70 -11.60
N ILE A 157 3.03 -1.64 -11.84
CA ILE A 157 3.63 -1.17 -13.09
C ILE A 157 4.69 -2.19 -13.50
N ASN A 158 4.55 -2.78 -14.67
CA ASN A 158 5.37 -3.90 -15.15
C ASN A 158 5.45 -5.07 -14.14
N GLY A 159 4.33 -5.38 -13.49
CA GLY A 159 4.22 -6.46 -12.50
C GLY A 159 4.78 -6.14 -11.11
N ALA A 160 5.43 -5.00 -10.91
CA ALA A 160 5.87 -4.55 -9.59
C ALA A 160 4.81 -3.68 -8.93
N GLY A 161 4.40 -4.00 -7.71
CA GLY A 161 3.41 -3.25 -6.94
C GLY A 161 2.20 -4.05 -6.50
N GLY A 162 1.17 -3.35 -6.02
CA GLY A 162 -0.09 -3.92 -5.55
C GLY A 162 -1.02 -4.33 -6.70
N THR A 163 -1.93 -5.27 -6.40
CA THR A 163 -2.94 -5.76 -7.34
C THR A 163 -4.36 -5.43 -6.90
N PHE A 164 -4.51 -4.53 -5.94
CA PHE A 164 -5.81 -4.00 -5.50
C PHE A 164 -6.48 -3.14 -6.60
N GLY A 165 -5.68 -2.35 -7.31
CA GLY A 165 -6.04 -1.65 -8.54
C GLY A 165 -5.49 -2.37 -9.79
N PRO A 166 -5.85 -1.92 -11.00
CA PRO A 166 -5.32 -2.50 -12.22
C PRO A 166 -3.81 -2.23 -12.40
N GLU A 167 -3.15 -3.13 -13.15
CA GLU A 167 -1.82 -2.88 -13.74
C GLU A 167 -1.89 -1.67 -14.68
N LEU A 168 -0.92 -0.76 -14.61
CA LEU A 168 -1.00 0.51 -15.32
C LEU A 168 -0.14 0.59 -16.59
N ASN A 169 0.70 -0.41 -16.86
CA ASN A 169 1.61 -0.38 -18.01
C ASN A 169 1.55 -1.61 -18.93
N SER A 170 1.22 -2.77 -18.41
CA SER A 170 1.25 -4.02 -19.17
C SER A 170 -0.12 -4.74 -19.16
N PRO A 171 -0.60 -5.29 -20.29
CA PRO A 171 -0.03 -5.18 -21.64
C PRO A 171 -0.25 -3.80 -22.29
N CYS A 172 -1.28 -3.05 -21.84
CA CYS A 172 -1.59 -1.71 -22.33
C CYS A 172 -1.33 -0.69 -21.22
N SER A 173 -0.52 0.32 -21.53
CA SER A 173 -0.36 1.43 -20.60
C SER A 173 -1.67 2.22 -20.48
N VAL A 174 -1.96 2.69 -19.28
CA VAL A 174 -3.11 3.58 -19.03
C VAL A 174 -3.07 4.83 -19.93
N THR A 175 -1.89 5.27 -20.33
CA THR A 175 -1.69 6.43 -21.22
C THR A 175 -1.91 6.13 -22.71
N GLU A 176 -2.11 4.86 -23.07
CA GLU A 176 -2.44 4.47 -24.44
C GLU A 176 -3.97 4.51 -24.70
N TYR A 177 -4.78 4.43 -23.66
CA TYR A 177 -6.25 4.48 -23.79
C TYR A 177 -6.90 5.67 -23.08
N TRP A 178 -6.21 6.38 -22.20
CA TRP A 178 -6.67 7.62 -21.58
C TRP A 178 -5.73 8.77 -21.94
N ASN A 179 -6.32 9.91 -22.37
CA ASN A 179 -5.50 11.10 -22.60
C ASN A 179 -5.00 11.69 -21.27
N PRO A 180 -3.86 12.42 -21.29
CA PRO A 180 -3.25 12.98 -20.08
C PRO A 180 -4.18 13.87 -19.26
N GLY A 181 -4.98 14.71 -19.90
CA GLY A 181 -5.90 15.62 -19.20
C GLY A 181 -7.04 14.86 -18.49
N PHE A 182 -7.54 13.77 -19.06
CA PHE A 182 -8.51 12.91 -18.38
C PHE A 182 -7.86 12.20 -17.21
N LEU A 183 -6.66 11.64 -17.42
CA LEU A 183 -5.92 10.91 -16.40
C LEU A 183 -5.59 11.79 -15.19
N SER A 184 -5.14 13.02 -15.42
CA SER A 184 -4.88 14.00 -14.35
C SER A 184 -6.14 14.29 -13.51
N ARG A 185 -7.29 14.48 -14.14
CA ARG A 185 -8.55 14.72 -13.42
C ARG A 185 -9.00 13.48 -12.64
N PHE A 186 -8.82 12.30 -13.23
CA PHE A 186 -9.16 11.03 -12.57
C PHE A 186 -8.28 10.79 -11.34
N ILE A 187 -6.96 11.03 -11.43
CA ILE A 187 -6.06 10.94 -10.29
C ILE A 187 -6.48 11.93 -9.19
N ALA A 188 -6.74 13.18 -9.55
CA ALA A 188 -7.12 14.19 -8.56
C ALA A 188 -8.40 13.82 -7.79
N ASN A 189 -9.42 13.30 -8.49
CA ASN A 189 -10.72 13.00 -7.89
C ASN A 189 -11.45 11.88 -8.64
N ALA A 190 -11.01 10.66 -8.44
CA ALA A 190 -11.59 9.48 -9.09
C ALA A 190 -13.08 9.30 -8.76
N GLY A 191 -13.48 9.61 -7.51
CA GLY A 191 -14.85 9.46 -7.03
C GLY A 191 -15.85 10.35 -7.78
N SER A 192 -15.42 11.52 -8.28
CA SER A 192 -16.30 12.41 -9.07
C SER A 192 -16.55 11.93 -10.50
N ILE A 193 -15.68 11.05 -11.01
CA ILE A 193 -15.73 10.55 -12.38
C ILE A 193 -16.32 9.13 -12.44
N ARG A 194 -15.99 8.31 -11.45
CA ARG A 194 -16.44 6.91 -11.38
C ARG A 194 -17.08 6.62 -10.04
N ALA A 195 -18.40 6.57 -10.01
CA ALA A 195 -19.15 6.19 -8.81
C ALA A 195 -18.74 4.80 -8.31
N GLY A 196 -18.56 4.65 -6.99
CA GLY A 196 -18.17 3.38 -6.36
C GLY A 196 -16.70 2.98 -6.55
N THR A 197 -15.86 3.86 -7.12
CA THR A 197 -14.41 3.60 -7.14
C THR A 197 -13.85 3.50 -5.74
N LYS A 198 -12.86 2.63 -5.56
CA LYS A 198 -12.09 2.50 -4.31
C LYS A 198 -10.79 3.29 -4.35
N MET A 199 -10.46 3.89 -5.49
CA MET A 199 -9.31 4.76 -5.62
C MET A 199 -9.57 6.04 -4.79
N PRO A 200 -8.68 6.38 -3.85
CA PRO A 200 -8.84 7.58 -3.04
C PRO A 200 -8.68 8.85 -3.88
N ASP A 201 -9.12 9.97 -3.34
CA ASP A 201 -8.85 11.29 -3.90
C ASP A 201 -7.43 11.74 -3.57
N PHE A 202 -6.74 12.30 -4.56
CA PHE A 202 -5.42 12.90 -4.40
C PHE A 202 -5.45 14.43 -4.56
N ARG A 203 -6.51 15.07 -4.08
CA ARG A 203 -6.66 16.54 -4.12
C ARG A 203 -5.61 17.31 -3.31
N ALA A 204 -4.94 16.63 -2.39
CA ALA A 204 -3.84 17.21 -1.62
C ALA A 204 -2.55 17.35 -2.46
N LEU A 205 -2.40 16.58 -3.53
CA LEU A 205 -1.31 16.75 -4.48
C LEU A 205 -1.53 18.00 -5.32
N SER A 206 -0.46 18.74 -5.58
CA SER A 206 -0.53 19.89 -6.49
C SER A 206 -0.79 19.43 -7.93
N GLY A 207 -1.31 20.32 -8.76
CA GLY A 207 -1.46 20.01 -10.19
C GLY A 207 -0.15 19.66 -10.88
N LYS A 208 0.99 20.19 -10.39
CA LYS A 208 2.33 19.85 -10.90
C LYS A 208 2.73 18.43 -10.49
N ASP A 209 2.44 18.00 -9.27
CA ASP A 209 2.73 16.65 -8.81
C ASP A 209 1.94 15.61 -9.61
N ILE A 210 0.64 15.85 -9.81
CA ILE A 210 -0.21 15.00 -10.64
C ILE A 210 0.31 14.94 -12.08
N GLN A 211 0.72 16.07 -12.63
CA GLN A 211 1.32 16.13 -13.97
C GLN A 211 2.60 15.29 -14.04
N SER A 212 3.47 15.38 -13.03
CA SER A 212 4.70 14.58 -12.96
C SER A 212 4.41 13.07 -12.89
N ILE A 213 3.35 12.66 -12.16
CA ILE A 213 2.90 11.26 -12.16
C ILE A 213 2.46 10.83 -13.57
N VAL A 214 1.69 11.65 -14.27
CA VAL A 214 1.22 11.34 -15.63
C VAL A 214 2.39 11.24 -16.60
N GLU A 215 3.36 12.15 -16.53
CA GLU A 215 4.59 12.10 -17.34
C GLU A 215 5.40 10.84 -17.08
N TYR A 216 5.51 10.43 -15.81
CA TYR A 216 6.14 9.15 -15.45
C TYR A 216 5.40 7.95 -16.07
N LEU A 217 4.06 7.92 -16.02
CA LEU A 217 3.28 6.86 -16.66
C LEU A 217 3.44 6.85 -18.18
N GLN A 218 3.53 8.02 -18.83
CA GLN A 218 3.82 8.12 -20.26
C GLN A 218 5.23 7.60 -20.60
N PHE A 219 6.22 7.92 -19.77
CA PHE A 219 7.56 7.39 -19.92
C PHE A 219 7.55 5.85 -19.81
N MET A 220 6.86 5.29 -18.81
CA MET A 220 6.76 3.84 -18.63
C MET A 220 6.04 3.14 -19.79
N ALA A 221 5.17 3.80 -20.54
CA ALA A 221 4.53 3.25 -21.74
C ALA A 221 5.55 2.80 -22.82
N SER A 222 6.71 3.47 -22.88
CA SER A 222 7.82 3.07 -23.76
C SER A 222 8.78 2.06 -23.12
N HIS A 223 8.56 1.68 -21.85
CA HIS A 223 9.40 0.76 -21.08
C HIS A 223 8.57 -0.40 -20.53
N LYS A 224 7.85 -1.09 -21.42
CA LYS A 224 7.05 -2.26 -21.07
C LYS A 224 7.90 -3.50 -20.84
N MET A 225 7.36 -4.45 -20.08
CA MET A 225 7.96 -5.79 -20.02
C MET A 225 8.10 -6.39 -21.41
N ALA A 226 9.19 -7.14 -21.64
CA ALA A 226 9.46 -7.79 -22.91
C ALA A 226 8.27 -8.71 -23.32
N GLY A 227 7.82 -8.56 -24.57
CA GLY A 227 6.68 -9.31 -25.11
C GLY A 227 5.30 -8.76 -24.79
N ALA A 228 5.16 -7.72 -23.97
CA ALA A 228 3.90 -7.05 -23.74
C ALA A 228 3.51 -6.17 -24.93
N MET A 229 2.50 -6.57 -25.69
CA MET A 229 1.94 -5.76 -26.78
C MET A 229 0.49 -5.39 -26.45
N CYS A 230 0.20 -4.09 -26.50
CA CYS A 230 -1.16 -3.61 -26.41
C CYS A 230 -1.92 -4.03 -27.70
N GLN A 231 -2.86 -4.95 -27.58
CA GLN A 231 -3.80 -5.21 -28.67
C GLN A 231 -4.80 -4.06 -28.68
N SER A 232 -4.63 -3.12 -29.62
CA SER A 232 -5.64 -2.11 -29.88
C SER A 232 -6.92 -2.83 -30.32
N GLY A 233 -7.88 -2.95 -29.40
CA GLY A 233 -9.23 -3.40 -29.74
C GLY A 233 -9.79 -2.46 -30.81
N ARG A 234 -10.10 -3.00 -31.95
CA ARG A 234 -10.87 -2.33 -33.01
C ARG A 234 -12.30 -2.16 -32.53
#